data_93f6480467421b25d553ee2802e0bea9
#
_entry.id   93f6480467421b25d553ee2802e0bea9
#
_cell.length_a   1.000
_cell.length_b   1.000
_cell.length_c   1.000
_cell.angle_alpha   90.00
_cell.angle_beta   90.00
_cell.angle_gamma   90.00
#
_symmetry.space_group_name_H-M   'P 1'
#
loop_
_entity.id
_entity.type
_entity.pdbx_description
1 polymer ?
#
loop_
_entity_poly.entity_id
_entity_poly.type
_entity_poly.pdbx_seq_one_letter_code
_entity_poly.pdbx_strand_id
1 'polypeptide(L)'
;MAAATLVSTIFFHFSNNVTNISIIFTLAIILIARATSCYGSGILASLFAVFWVNFAYTYPYMTLNFTMSGYPITFVGMMLISCITSSICIMITKQNAQIQEKDRMLLNAEKETMKANLMRAMSHDLRTPLTTIIGSSSTYLNQEGSMTREEKRKLVQNIEEDAQWLLTMVENLLSVTRIQDERGVATVIKTEESLEEVISSAVGRFRKRFPEVQVQVCIPESFIMVPMDATLIEQVINNLLENAYFHSGSHGPIDLQASVDGPYVSIAIRDQGNGIRPELLGTLFDGGGVSDNQTGDSHKGMGIGLTLCKTIINAHGGHIEASNYDKGALFTFTLPDWREY
;
A
#
# COMPACT_ATOMS: atom_id res chain seq x y z
N MET A 1 -3.11 32.62 28.60
CA MET A 1 -3.33 33.98 29.22
C MET A 1 -2.15 34.43 30.10
N ALA A 2 -1.64 33.63 31.06
CA ALA A 2 -0.53 34.02 31.91
C ALA A 2 0.73 34.54 31.16
N ALA A 3 1.12 33.84 30.07
CA ALA A 3 2.23 34.30 29.23
C ALA A 3 1.93 35.66 28.55
N ALA A 4 0.69 35.86 28.10
CA ALA A 4 0.29 37.14 27.51
C ALA A 4 0.31 38.28 28.52
N THR A 5 -0.10 38.04 29.77
CA THR A 5 -0.03 39.06 30.83
C THR A 5 1.42 39.41 31.17
N LEU A 6 2.32 38.41 31.24
CA LEU A 6 3.74 38.65 31.52
C LEU A 6 4.40 39.46 30.40
N VAL A 7 4.20 39.08 29.14
CA VAL A 7 4.72 39.80 27.98
C VAL A 7 4.16 41.21 27.91
N SER A 8 2.87 41.38 28.16
CA SER A 8 2.21 42.70 28.16
C SER A 8 2.75 43.63 29.29
N THR A 9 3.03 43.07 30.46
CA THR A 9 3.59 43.84 31.58
C THR A 9 5.01 44.34 31.28
N ILE A 10 5.84 43.47 30.71
CA ILE A 10 7.18 43.86 30.24
C ILE A 10 7.08 44.96 29.19
N PHE A 11 6.20 44.78 28.20
CA PHE A 11 6.06 45.74 27.10
C PHE A 11 5.51 47.09 27.57
N PHE A 12 4.57 47.06 28.51
CA PHE A 12 4.03 48.27 29.12
C PHE A 12 5.10 49.09 29.88
N HIS A 13 6.01 48.41 30.59
CA HIS A 13 7.10 49.04 31.30
C HIS A 13 8.09 49.76 30.37
N PHE A 14 8.28 49.28 29.14
CA PHE A 14 9.19 49.86 28.16
C PHE A 14 8.54 50.90 27.24
N SER A 15 7.28 50.73 26.86
CA SER A 15 6.65 51.47 25.74
C SER A 15 5.54 52.42 26.17
N ASN A 16 4.96 52.23 27.34
CA ASN A 16 3.79 53.00 27.86
C ASN A 16 2.59 53.11 26.88
N ASN A 17 2.49 52.19 25.88
CA ASN A 17 1.50 52.23 24.80
C ASN A 17 0.48 51.12 24.95
N VAL A 18 -0.76 51.48 25.29
CA VAL A 18 -1.88 50.52 25.53
C VAL A 18 -2.34 49.83 24.26
N THR A 19 -2.18 50.43 23.10
CA THR A 19 -2.61 49.85 21.81
C THR A 19 -1.92 48.53 21.52
N ASN A 20 -0.63 48.46 21.77
CA ASN A 20 0.17 47.23 21.52
C ASN A 20 -0.21 46.08 22.47
N ILE A 21 -0.65 46.42 23.69
CA ILE A 21 -1.10 45.43 24.68
C ILE A 21 -2.37 44.71 24.20
N SER A 22 -3.32 45.44 23.62
CA SER A 22 -4.56 44.87 23.04
C SER A 22 -4.27 43.85 21.92
N ILE A 23 -3.23 44.11 21.11
CA ILE A 23 -2.79 43.19 20.05
C ILE A 23 -2.24 41.89 20.64
N ILE A 24 -1.43 41.96 21.71
CA ILE A 24 -0.86 40.78 22.38
C ILE A 24 -1.99 39.87 22.92
N PHE A 25 -2.99 40.48 23.60
CA PHE A 25 -4.15 39.73 24.10
C PHE A 25 -5.00 39.15 23.00
N THR A 26 -5.20 39.90 21.90
CA THR A 26 -5.94 39.38 20.72
C THR A 26 -5.25 38.16 20.13
N LEU A 27 -3.90 38.22 19.99
CA LEU A 27 -3.13 37.04 19.52
C LEU A 27 -3.26 35.86 20.49
N ALA A 28 -3.20 36.12 21.80
CA ALA A 28 -3.37 35.05 22.79
C ALA A 28 -4.77 34.41 22.73
N ILE A 29 -5.83 35.19 22.50
CA ILE A 29 -7.20 34.68 22.31
C ILE A 29 -7.29 33.76 21.09
N ILE A 30 -6.69 34.20 19.96
CA ILE A 30 -6.65 33.39 18.73
C ILE A 30 -5.93 32.04 18.96
N LEU A 31 -4.78 32.08 19.65
CA LEU A 31 -4.03 30.85 19.94
C LEU A 31 -4.79 29.89 20.87
N ILE A 32 -5.47 30.43 21.91
CA ILE A 32 -6.29 29.64 22.83
C ILE A 32 -7.49 29.04 22.08
N ALA A 33 -8.22 29.83 21.30
CA ALA A 33 -9.35 29.37 20.51
C ALA A 33 -8.96 28.25 19.54
N ARG A 34 -7.78 28.38 18.91
CA ARG A 34 -7.21 27.33 18.02
C ARG A 34 -6.85 26.07 18.78
N ALA A 35 -6.19 26.19 19.93
CA ALA A 35 -5.71 25.03 20.69
C ALA A 35 -6.83 24.21 21.35
N THR A 36 -7.92 24.87 21.74
CA THR A 36 -9.02 24.22 22.48
C THR A 36 -10.19 23.83 21.59
N SER A 37 -10.28 24.35 20.36
CA SER A 37 -11.38 24.11 19.41
C SER A 37 -12.79 24.23 20.06
N CYS A 38 -12.94 25.10 21.05
CA CYS A 38 -14.16 25.28 21.85
C CYS A 38 -14.57 26.75 21.96
N TYR A 39 -15.85 27.05 21.73
CA TYR A 39 -16.38 28.40 21.87
C TYR A 39 -16.19 28.97 23.29
N GLY A 40 -16.44 28.15 24.31
CA GLY A 40 -16.40 28.59 25.71
C GLY A 40 -15.03 29.10 26.13
N SER A 41 -13.97 28.45 25.72
CA SER A 41 -12.58 28.84 26.06
C SER A 41 -12.19 30.16 25.40
N GLY A 42 -12.60 30.39 24.17
CA GLY A 42 -12.35 31.64 23.45
C GLY A 42 -13.09 32.83 24.08
N ILE A 43 -14.37 32.62 24.44
CA ILE A 43 -15.19 33.63 25.11
C ILE A 43 -14.62 33.97 26.49
N LEU A 44 -14.27 32.97 27.32
CA LEU A 44 -13.67 33.20 28.63
C LEU A 44 -12.33 33.92 28.52
N ALA A 45 -11.51 33.53 27.53
CA ALA A 45 -10.24 34.21 27.27
C ALA A 45 -10.44 35.68 26.86
N SER A 46 -11.45 35.99 26.05
CA SER A 46 -11.75 37.38 25.66
C SER A 46 -12.29 38.21 26.80
N LEU A 47 -13.19 37.66 27.63
CA LEU A 47 -13.65 38.34 28.87
C LEU A 47 -12.51 38.66 29.82
N PHE A 48 -11.62 37.69 30.06
CA PHE A 48 -10.45 37.88 30.88
C PHE A 48 -9.52 38.97 30.30
N ALA A 49 -9.24 38.93 29.00
CA ALA A 49 -8.38 39.87 28.32
C ALA A 49 -8.89 41.31 28.46
N VAL A 50 -10.19 41.53 28.23
CA VAL A 50 -10.81 42.84 28.34
C VAL A 50 -10.78 43.35 29.77
N PHE A 51 -11.17 42.51 30.75
CA PHE A 51 -11.13 42.84 32.14
C PHE A 51 -9.68 43.25 32.57
N TRP A 52 -8.70 42.43 32.22
CA TRP A 52 -7.32 42.62 32.61
C TRP A 52 -6.69 43.84 31.93
N VAL A 53 -6.95 44.10 30.65
CA VAL A 53 -6.45 45.30 29.95
C VAL A 53 -7.03 46.57 30.57
N ASN A 54 -8.33 46.59 30.89
CA ASN A 54 -8.98 47.72 31.53
C ASN A 54 -8.44 47.99 32.94
N PHE A 55 -8.30 46.94 33.75
CA PHE A 55 -7.88 47.04 35.13
C PHE A 55 -6.40 47.37 35.28
N ALA A 56 -5.50 46.71 34.55
CA ALA A 56 -4.05 46.81 34.79
C ALA A 56 -3.34 47.87 33.96
N TYR A 57 -3.84 48.20 32.74
CA TYR A 57 -3.08 49.03 31.79
C TYR A 57 -3.77 50.34 31.42
N THR A 58 -4.96 50.61 32.02
CA THR A 58 -5.71 51.81 31.69
C THR A 58 -5.73 52.79 32.87
N TYR A 59 -5.52 54.09 32.60
CA TYR A 59 -5.59 55.13 33.63
C TYR A 59 -7.04 55.45 34.02
N PRO A 60 -7.41 55.60 35.31
CA PRO A 60 -6.58 55.38 36.49
C PRO A 60 -6.35 53.87 36.74
N TYR A 61 -5.08 53.46 36.92
CA TYR A 61 -4.70 52.06 37.09
C TYR A 61 -5.36 51.44 38.33
N MET A 62 -5.56 50.10 38.27
CA MET A 62 -6.17 49.30 39.33
C MET A 62 -7.64 49.69 39.65
N THR A 63 -8.30 50.35 38.72
CA THR A 63 -9.74 50.67 38.82
C THR A 63 -10.43 50.29 37.52
N LEU A 64 -11.68 49.83 37.64
CA LEU A 64 -12.50 49.51 36.44
C LEU A 64 -13.18 50.80 35.97
N ASN A 65 -12.83 51.24 34.78
CA ASN A 65 -13.42 52.42 34.17
C ASN A 65 -14.06 52.05 32.82
N PHE A 66 -15.39 52.10 32.76
CA PHE A 66 -16.18 51.78 31.55
C PHE A 66 -16.62 53.02 30.77
N THR A 67 -16.31 54.22 31.27
CA THR A 67 -16.84 55.48 30.73
C THR A 67 -15.93 56.12 29.68
N MET A 68 -14.71 55.64 29.47
CA MET A 68 -13.81 56.18 28.45
C MET A 68 -14.18 55.74 27.03
N SER A 69 -14.23 56.70 26.11
CA SER A 69 -14.46 56.46 24.69
C SER A 69 -13.44 55.53 24.10
N GLY A 70 -13.86 54.36 23.62
CA GLY A 70 -13.00 53.35 22.95
C GLY A 70 -13.00 51.96 23.58
N TYR A 71 -13.16 51.80 24.90
CA TYR A 71 -13.17 50.48 25.56
C TYR A 71 -14.32 49.59 25.16
N PRO A 72 -15.55 50.05 24.99
CA PRO A 72 -16.65 49.22 24.49
C PRO A 72 -16.36 48.63 23.10
N ILE A 73 -15.70 49.42 22.24
CA ILE A 73 -15.34 49.01 20.88
C ILE A 73 -14.28 47.90 20.90
N THR A 74 -13.24 48.02 21.72
CA THR A 74 -12.20 47.00 21.87
C THR A 74 -12.75 45.70 22.47
N PHE A 75 -13.69 45.79 23.41
CA PHE A 75 -14.40 44.65 24.00
C PHE A 75 -15.19 43.90 22.94
N VAL A 76 -16.06 44.60 22.21
CA VAL A 76 -16.85 44.01 21.14
C VAL A 76 -15.95 43.40 20.07
N GLY A 77 -14.89 44.12 19.69
CA GLY A 77 -13.93 43.63 18.70
C GLY A 77 -13.23 42.33 19.13
N MET A 78 -12.72 42.25 20.36
CA MET A 78 -12.08 41.03 20.89
C MET A 78 -13.06 39.86 20.98
N MET A 79 -14.30 40.14 21.40
CA MET A 79 -15.35 39.13 21.48
C MET A 79 -15.75 38.60 20.09
N LEU A 80 -15.91 39.49 19.12
CA LEU A 80 -16.20 39.10 17.72
C LEU A 80 -15.07 38.27 17.12
N ILE A 81 -13.82 38.68 17.29
CA ILE A 81 -12.65 37.93 16.81
C ILE A 81 -12.63 36.52 17.43
N SER A 82 -12.88 36.42 18.75
CA SER A 82 -12.94 35.16 19.45
C SER A 82 -14.02 34.26 18.90
N CYS A 83 -15.23 34.76 18.70
CA CYS A 83 -16.35 33.98 18.14
C CYS A 83 -16.09 33.52 16.71
N ILE A 84 -15.58 34.42 15.86
CA ILE A 84 -15.24 34.10 14.46
C ILE A 84 -14.14 33.03 14.41
N THR A 85 -13.05 33.22 15.16
CA THR A 85 -11.94 32.27 15.18
C THR A 85 -12.38 30.90 15.69
N SER A 86 -13.14 30.84 16.77
CA SER A 86 -13.68 29.58 17.30
C SER A 86 -14.60 28.89 16.30
N SER A 87 -15.46 29.65 15.62
CA SER A 87 -16.35 29.12 14.57
C SER A 87 -15.55 28.48 13.42
N ILE A 88 -14.55 29.20 12.92
CA ILE A 88 -13.67 28.72 11.84
C ILE A 88 -12.91 27.46 12.28
N CYS A 89 -12.33 27.45 13.49
CA CYS A 89 -11.61 26.29 14.01
C CYS A 89 -12.50 25.05 14.12
N ILE A 90 -13.70 25.19 14.63
CA ILE A 90 -14.67 24.08 14.74
C ILE A 90 -15.07 23.57 13.34
N MET A 91 -15.32 24.50 12.41
CA MET A 91 -15.67 24.16 11.03
C MET A 91 -14.53 23.37 10.36
N ILE A 92 -13.28 23.84 10.47
CA ILE A 92 -12.11 23.15 9.91
C ILE A 92 -11.93 21.76 10.53
N THR A 93 -12.04 21.64 11.85
CA THR A 93 -11.91 20.35 12.53
C THR A 93 -12.99 19.37 12.06
N LYS A 94 -14.24 19.83 11.90
CA LYS A 94 -15.33 19.00 11.38
C LYS A 94 -15.12 18.59 9.93
N GLN A 95 -14.64 19.51 9.08
CA GLN A 95 -14.32 19.20 7.68
C GLN A 95 -13.19 18.19 7.57
N ASN A 96 -12.12 18.33 8.35
CA ASN A 96 -11.01 17.39 8.36
C ASN A 96 -11.46 15.99 8.80
N ALA A 97 -12.31 15.88 9.82
CA ALA A 97 -12.89 14.61 10.24
C ALA A 97 -13.75 13.97 9.14
N GLN A 98 -14.55 14.76 8.43
CA GLN A 98 -15.35 14.28 7.30
C GLN A 98 -14.49 13.83 6.11
N ILE A 99 -13.39 14.53 5.82
CA ILE A 99 -12.46 14.15 4.77
C ILE A 99 -11.82 12.81 5.13
N GLN A 100 -11.29 12.67 6.35
CA GLN A 100 -10.69 11.40 6.80
C GLN A 100 -11.67 10.22 6.74
N GLU A 101 -12.94 10.46 7.09
CA GLU A 101 -13.97 9.41 7.00
C GLU A 101 -14.27 9.03 5.55
N LYS A 102 -14.38 10.01 4.65
CA LYS A 102 -14.53 9.77 3.21
C LYS A 102 -13.34 9.01 2.61
N ASP A 103 -12.14 9.41 2.94
CA ASP A 103 -10.93 8.73 2.45
C ASP A 103 -10.89 7.27 2.92
N ARG A 104 -11.28 7.02 4.17
CA ARG A 104 -11.41 5.66 4.70
C ARG A 104 -12.49 4.85 3.98
N MET A 105 -13.64 5.46 3.69
CA MET A 105 -14.71 4.80 2.93
C MET A 105 -14.28 4.49 1.50
N LEU A 106 -13.59 5.41 0.83
CA LEU A 106 -13.06 5.20 -0.52
C LEU A 106 -12.06 4.04 -0.55
N LEU A 107 -11.08 4.03 0.36
CA LEU A 107 -10.13 2.94 0.48
C LEU A 107 -10.81 1.58 0.72
N ASN A 108 -11.85 1.54 1.55
CA ASN A 108 -12.60 0.31 1.78
C ASN A 108 -13.39 -0.12 0.54
N ALA A 109 -14.00 0.82 -0.19
CA ALA A 109 -14.73 0.53 -1.42
C ALA A 109 -13.81 0.03 -2.53
N GLU A 110 -12.61 0.61 -2.67
CA GLU A 110 -11.58 0.14 -3.60
C GLU A 110 -11.13 -1.29 -3.26
N LYS A 111 -10.88 -1.60 -1.98
CA LYS A 111 -10.55 -2.95 -1.51
C LYS A 111 -11.63 -3.96 -1.83
N GLU A 112 -12.90 -3.64 -1.54
CA GLU A 112 -14.03 -4.53 -1.84
C GLU A 112 -14.18 -4.74 -3.35
N THR A 113 -13.99 -3.70 -4.16
CA THR A 113 -14.03 -3.80 -5.62
C THR A 113 -12.89 -4.68 -6.14
N MET A 114 -11.68 -4.49 -5.63
CA MET A 114 -10.52 -5.32 -5.97
C MET A 114 -10.76 -6.78 -5.60
N LYS A 115 -11.28 -7.05 -4.39
CA LYS A 115 -11.63 -8.40 -3.93
C LYS A 115 -12.71 -9.04 -4.81
N ALA A 116 -13.75 -8.29 -5.16
CA ALA A 116 -14.80 -8.78 -6.05
C ALA A 116 -14.29 -9.10 -7.46
N ASN A 117 -13.43 -8.24 -8.01
CA ASN A 117 -12.79 -8.46 -9.32
C ASN A 117 -11.87 -9.69 -9.29
N LEU A 118 -11.08 -9.84 -8.24
CA LEU A 118 -10.21 -11.00 -8.03
C LEU A 118 -11.06 -12.29 -7.97
N MET A 119 -12.13 -12.32 -7.17
CA MET A 119 -13.03 -13.46 -7.05
C MET A 119 -13.72 -13.81 -8.37
N ARG A 120 -14.10 -12.80 -9.17
CA ARG A 120 -14.70 -13.00 -10.49
C ARG A 120 -13.70 -13.58 -11.47
N ALA A 121 -12.50 -13.03 -11.56
CA ALA A 121 -11.42 -13.55 -12.38
C ALA A 121 -11.12 -15.01 -12.00
N MET A 122 -10.93 -15.29 -10.70
CA MET A 122 -10.68 -16.64 -10.19
C MET A 122 -11.79 -17.63 -10.54
N SER A 123 -13.06 -17.22 -10.41
CA SER A 123 -14.19 -18.11 -10.73
C SER A 123 -14.24 -18.47 -12.21
N HIS A 124 -13.92 -17.53 -13.09
CA HIS A 124 -13.80 -17.78 -14.52
C HIS A 124 -12.67 -18.77 -14.80
N ASP A 125 -11.56 -18.54 -14.19
CA ASP A 125 -10.30 -19.22 -14.46
C ASP A 125 -10.24 -20.63 -13.85
N LEU A 126 -10.92 -20.86 -12.73
CA LEU A 126 -11.16 -22.20 -12.18
C LEU A 126 -12.12 -23.04 -13.06
N ARG A 127 -13.07 -22.39 -13.74
CA ARG A 127 -14.07 -23.10 -14.55
C ARG A 127 -13.46 -23.76 -15.78
N THR A 128 -12.48 -23.11 -16.42
CA THR A 128 -11.87 -23.60 -17.68
C THR A 128 -11.18 -24.96 -17.48
N PRO A 129 -10.18 -25.13 -16.61
CA PRO A 129 -9.52 -26.42 -16.41
C PRO A 129 -10.48 -27.47 -15.83
N LEU A 130 -11.40 -27.05 -14.95
CA LEU A 130 -12.41 -27.99 -14.44
C LEU A 130 -13.29 -28.54 -15.57
N THR A 131 -13.67 -27.71 -16.55
CA THR A 131 -14.44 -28.15 -17.72
C THR A 131 -13.60 -29.07 -18.59
N THR A 132 -12.30 -28.80 -18.77
CA THR A 132 -11.40 -29.69 -19.53
C THR A 132 -11.20 -31.02 -18.83
N ILE A 133 -11.01 -31.05 -17.52
CA ILE A 133 -10.93 -32.29 -16.73
C ILE A 133 -12.19 -33.12 -16.89
N ILE A 134 -13.36 -32.49 -16.72
CA ILE A 134 -14.66 -33.20 -16.89
C ILE A 134 -14.83 -33.72 -18.33
N GLY A 135 -14.51 -32.89 -19.33
CA GLY A 135 -14.59 -33.25 -20.74
C GLY A 135 -13.66 -34.39 -21.10
N SER A 136 -12.41 -34.34 -20.70
CA SER A 136 -11.40 -35.38 -20.92
C SER A 136 -11.78 -36.68 -20.23
N SER A 137 -12.26 -36.61 -18.98
CA SER A 137 -12.75 -37.79 -18.24
C SER A 137 -13.97 -38.39 -18.88
N SER A 138 -14.95 -37.59 -19.32
CA SER A 138 -16.16 -38.05 -20.02
C SER A 138 -15.82 -38.70 -21.36
N THR A 139 -14.89 -38.12 -22.13
CA THR A 139 -14.43 -38.66 -23.39
C THR A 139 -13.73 -40.00 -23.17
N TYR A 140 -12.86 -40.11 -22.16
CA TYR A 140 -12.21 -41.35 -21.80
C TYR A 140 -13.24 -42.48 -21.49
N LEU A 141 -14.22 -42.19 -20.63
CA LEU A 141 -15.22 -43.17 -20.21
C LEU A 141 -16.16 -43.61 -21.37
N ASN A 142 -16.54 -42.68 -22.24
CA ASN A 142 -17.50 -42.96 -23.32
C ASN A 142 -16.87 -43.61 -24.54
N GLN A 143 -15.57 -43.40 -24.79
CA GLN A 143 -14.89 -43.85 -26.00
C GLN A 143 -13.72 -44.81 -25.71
N GLU A 144 -13.60 -45.35 -24.51
CA GLU A 144 -12.48 -46.19 -24.07
C GLU A 144 -12.18 -47.34 -25.04
N GLY A 145 -13.24 -47.98 -25.59
CA GLY A 145 -13.12 -49.12 -26.52
C GLY A 145 -12.60 -48.77 -27.92
N SER A 146 -12.74 -47.51 -28.35
CA SER A 146 -12.34 -47.02 -29.69
C SER A 146 -11.03 -46.26 -29.73
N MET A 147 -10.48 -45.89 -28.57
CA MET A 147 -9.28 -45.08 -28.46
C MET A 147 -8.00 -45.91 -28.49
N THR A 148 -6.99 -45.35 -29.14
CA THR A 148 -5.61 -45.84 -29.09
C THR A 148 -5.00 -45.63 -27.70
N ARG A 149 -3.94 -46.36 -27.38
CA ARG A 149 -3.20 -46.22 -26.12
C ARG A 149 -2.62 -44.82 -25.97
N GLU A 150 -2.24 -44.17 -27.05
CA GLU A 150 -1.65 -42.84 -27.08
C GLU A 150 -2.69 -41.77 -26.78
N GLU A 151 -3.89 -41.88 -27.37
CA GLU A 151 -5.01 -40.96 -27.07
C GLU A 151 -5.47 -41.06 -25.62
N LYS A 152 -5.58 -42.28 -25.07
CA LYS A 152 -5.86 -42.49 -23.64
C LYS A 152 -4.84 -41.82 -22.74
N ARG A 153 -3.56 -42.02 -23.06
CA ARG A 153 -2.45 -41.40 -22.29
C ARG A 153 -2.51 -39.89 -22.33
N LYS A 154 -2.77 -39.31 -23.50
CA LYS A 154 -2.88 -37.86 -23.67
C LYS A 154 -4.05 -37.25 -22.85
N LEU A 155 -5.20 -37.93 -22.83
CA LEU A 155 -6.35 -37.49 -22.02
C LEU A 155 -6.06 -37.51 -20.53
N VAL A 156 -5.40 -38.57 -20.02
CA VAL A 156 -5.04 -38.69 -18.61
C VAL A 156 -3.99 -37.65 -18.25
N GLN A 157 -3.02 -37.40 -19.14
CA GLN A 157 -1.99 -36.37 -18.95
C GLN A 157 -2.62 -34.99 -18.90
N ASN A 158 -3.56 -34.65 -19.80
CA ASN A 158 -4.26 -33.36 -19.72
C ASN A 158 -5.04 -33.20 -18.41
N ILE A 159 -5.68 -34.26 -17.90
CA ILE A 159 -6.38 -34.24 -16.61
C ILE A 159 -5.40 -33.97 -15.47
N GLU A 160 -4.23 -34.61 -15.47
CA GLU A 160 -3.20 -34.43 -14.46
C GLU A 160 -2.64 -32.98 -14.47
N GLU A 161 -2.33 -32.47 -15.66
CA GLU A 161 -1.81 -31.09 -15.83
C GLU A 161 -2.82 -30.04 -15.35
N ASP A 162 -4.11 -30.18 -15.74
CA ASP A 162 -5.17 -29.26 -15.30
C ASP A 162 -5.45 -29.36 -13.79
N ALA A 163 -5.41 -30.57 -13.22
CA ALA A 163 -5.58 -30.75 -11.77
C ALA A 163 -4.42 -30.14 -10.97
N GLN A 164 -3.18 -30.30 -11.43
CA GLN A 164 -1.99 -29.70 -10.81
C GLN A 164 -2.04 -28.19 -10.89
N TRP A 165 -2.51 -27.65 -12.01
CA TRP A 165 -2.71 -26.22 -12.19
C TRP A 165 -3.76 -25.66 -11.22
N LEU A 166 -4.92 -26.36 -11.05
CA LEU A 166 -5.94 -25.99 -10.07
C LEU A 166 -5.39 -25.97 -8.64
N LEU A 167 -4.55 -26.93 -8.27
CA LEU A 167 -3.92 -26.97 -6.96
C LEU A 167 -3.05 -25.73 -6.72
N THR A 168 -2.20 -25.39 -7.68
CA THR A 168 -1.36 -24.17 -7.61
C THR A 168 -2.22 -22.90 -7.45
N MET A 169 -3.36 -22.85 -8.15
CA MET A 169 -4.27 -21.71 -8.06
C MET A 169 -4.93 -21.58 -6.69
N VAL A 170 -5.33 -22.72 -6.08
CA VAL A 170 -5.87 -22.74 -4.70
C VAL A 170 -4.82 -22.29 -3.69
N GLU A 171 -3.56 -22.72 -3.83
CA GLU A 171 -2.45 -22.28 -2.98
C GLU A 171 -2.22 -20.77 -3.10
N ASN A 172 -2.27 -20.22 -4.33
CA ASN A 172 -2.18 -18.79 -4.58
C ASN A 172 -3.33 -18.01 -3.89
N LEU A 173 -4.55 -18.54 -3.93
CA LEU A 173 -5.71 -17.95 -3.26
C LEU A 173 -5.56 -17.92 -1.74
N LEU A 174 -5.12 -19.04 -1.16
CA LEU A 174 -4.87 -19.13 0.29
C LEU A 174 -3.79 -18.14 0.75
N SER A 175 -2.79 -17.90 -0.08
CA SER A 175 -1.73 -16.93 0.22
C SER A 175 -2.27 -15.49 0.24
N VAL A 176 -3.17 -15.12 -0.67
CA VAL A 176 -3.85 -13.81 -0.64
C VAL A 176 -4.65 -13.62 0.65
N THR A 177 -5.34 -14.68 1.12
CA THR A 177 -6.14 -14.59 2.35
C THR A 177 -5.29 -14.50 3.62
N ARG A 178 -4.07 -15.04 3.62
CA ARG A 178 -3.12 -14.92 4.75
C ARG A 178 -2.54 -13.51 4.90
N ILE A 179 -2.45 -12.75 3.81
CA ILE A 179 -1.88 -11.40 3.80
C ILE A 179 -2.87 -10.36 4.36
N GLN A 180 -4.16 -10.68 4.46
CA GLN A 180 -5.20 -9.76 4.96
C GLN A 180 -5.50 -10.05 6.43
N ASP A 181 -5.11 -9.13 7.32
CA ASP A 181 -5.59 -9.08 8.71
C ASP A 181 -7.10 -8.74 8.74
N GLU A 182 -7.81 -9.10 9.84
CA GLU A 182 -9.23 -8.77 10.08
C GLU A 182 -9.55 -7.26 9.90
N ARG A 183 -8.53 -6.38 9.98
CA ARG A 183 -8.63 -4.94 9.74
C ARG A 183 -8.37 -4.54 8.28
N GLY A 184 -8.12 -5.51 7.39
CA GLY A 184 -7.85 -5.25 5.96
C GLY A 184 -6.52 -4.52 5.68
N VAL A 185 -5.62 -4.49 6.65
CA VAL A 185 -4.23 -4.05 6.45
C VAL A 185 -3.44 -5.28 6.04
N ALA A 186 -2.70 -5.19 4.93
CA ALA A 186 -1.79 -6.26 4.51
C ALA A 186 -0.65 -6.34 5.54
N THR A 187 -0.78 -7.29 6.47
CA THR A 187 0.23 -7.53 7.51
C THR A 187 0.82 -8.90 7.28
N VAL A 188 2.14 -8.94 7.12
CA VAL A 188 2.93 -10.16 7.00
C VAL A 188 3.76 -10.32 8.26
N ILE A 189 3.80 -11.52 8.81
CA ILE A 189 4.71 -11.84 9.93
C ILE A 189 6.09 -12.02 9.32
N LYS A 190 6.96 -11.04 9.54
CA LYS A 190 8.34 -11.05 9.04
C LYS A 190 9.26 -11.62 10.11
N THR A 191 10.08 -12.57 9.70
CA THR A 191 11.20 -13.12 10.48
C THR A 191 12.50 -12.84 9.76
N GLU A 192 13.61 -12.76 10.49
CA GLU A 192 14.94 -12.62 9.89
C GLU A 192 15.29 -13.92 9.17
N GLU A 193 15.28 -13.88 7.83
CA GLU A 193 15.49 -15.05 6.99
C GLU A 193 16.71 -14.88 6.10
N SER A 194 17.42 -15.98 5.84
CA SER A 194 18.55 -15.99 4.90
C SER A 194 18.06 -15.88 3.47
N LEU A 195 18.46 -14.80 2.77
CA LEU A 195 18.11 -14.61 1.37
C LEU A 195 18.56 -15.77 0.48
N GLU A 196 19.76 -16.30 0.73
CA GLU A 196 20.33 -17.42 -0.02
C GLU A 196 19.49 -18.70 0.15
N GLU A 197 19.03 -19.00 1.37
CA GLU A 197 18.20 -20.18 1.62
C GLU A 197 16.83 -20.07 0.92
N VAL A 198 16.19 -18.90 0.98
CA VAL A 198 14.91 -18.65 0.32
C VAL A 198 15.03 -18.77 -1.20
N ILE A 199 16.07 -18.17 -1.81
CA ILE A 199 16.32 -18.28 -3.25
C ILE A 199 16.63 -19.74 -3.62
N SER A 200 17.47 -20.42 -2.88
CA SER A 200 17.86 -21.81 -3.14
C SER A 200 16.67 -22.76 -3.04
N SER A 201 15.79 -22.56 -2.05
CA SER A 201 14.56 -23.33 -1.89
C SER A 201 13.62 -23.14 -3.10
N ALA A 202 13.37 -21.89 -3.49
CA ALA A 202 12.51 -21.57 -4.64
C ALA A 202 13.05 -22.16 -5.95
N VAL A 203 14.34 -21.93 -6.25
CA VAL A 203 14.99 -22.46 -7.45
C VAL A 203 15.02 -23.98 -7.43
N GLY A 204 15.22 -24.59 -6.26
CA GLY A 204 15.18 -26.06 -6.10
C GLY A 204 13.81 -26.65 -6.43
N ARG A 205 12.71 -25.98 -6.01
CA ARG A 205 11.35 -26.40 -6.39
C ARG A 205 11.11 -26.23 -7.88
N PHE A 206 11.50 -25.11 -8.46
CA PHE A 206 11.36 -24.85 -9.89
C PHE A 206 12.09 -25.88 -10.75
N ARG A 207 13.37 -26.20 -10.43
CA ARG A 207 14.19 -27.20 -11.15
C ARG A 207 13.61 -28.61 -11.08
N LYS A 208 12.96 -28.97 -9.97
CA LYS A 208 12.29 -30.29 -9.86
C LYS A 208 11.09 -30.38 -10.80
N ARG A 209 10.38 -29.29 -11.03
CA ARG A 209 9.19 -29.25 -11.90
C ARG A 209 9.57 -29.06 -13.36
N PHE A 210 10.63 -28.31 -13.65
CA PHE A 210 11.09 -27.98 -15.00
C PHE A 210 12.58 -28.31 -15.15
N PRO A 211 12.95 -29.60 -15.20
CA PRO A 211 14.35 -30.03 -15.20
C PRO A 211 15.11 -29.66 -16.47
N GLU A 212 14.40 -29.33 -17.55
CA GLU A 212 14.97 -28.95 -18.84
C GLU A 212 15.46 -27.49 -18.88
N VAL A 213 15.07 -26.65 -17.90
CA VAL A 213 15.39 -25.23 -17.87
C VAL A 213 16.58 -24.95 -16.97
N GLN A 214 17.56 -24.25 -17.49
CA GLN A 214 18.71 -23.80 -16.70
C GLN A 214 18.37 -22.46 -16.02
N VAL A 215 18.45 -22.42 -14.69
CA VAL A 215 18.40 -21.19 -13.93
C VAL A 215 19.79 -20.84 -13.45
N GLN A 216 20.32 -19.70 -13.91
CA GLN A 216 21.60 -19.16 -13.45
C GLN A 216 21.33 -18.24 -12.25
N VAL A 217 21.94 -18.54 -11.11
CA VAL A 217 21.74 -17.79 -9.87
C VAL A 217 23.03 -17.04 -9.53
N CYS A 218 22.92 -15.73 -9.34
CA CYS A 218 24.02 -14.87 -8.91
C CYS A 218 23.58 -14.14 -7.64
N ILE A 219 24.19 -14.49 -6.50
CA ILE A 219 23.95 -13.90 -5.18
C ILE A 219 25.27 -13.33 -4.67
N PRO A 220 25.27 -12.18 -3.95
CA PRO A 220 26.47 -11.64 -3.31
C PRO A 220 27.09 -12.68 -2.35
N GLU A 221 28.42 -12.69 -2.24
CA GLU A 221 29.13 -13.59 -1.31
C GLU A 221 28.88 -13.26 0.17
N SER A 222 28.36 -12.08 0.47
CA SER A 222 28.01 -11.68 1.82
C SER A 222 26.74 -12.36 2.30
N PHE A 223 26.72 -12.86 3.53
CA PHE A 223 25.54 -13.40 4.17
C PHE A 223 24.50 -12.29 4.39
N ILE A 224 23.32 -12.42 3.80
CA ILE A 224 22.26 -11.40 3.81
C ILE A 224 21.05 -11.96 4.53
N MET A 225 20.71 -11.34 5.67
CA MET A 225 19.45 -11.57 6.39
C MET A 225 18.45 -10.48 6.02
N VAL A 226 17.23 -10.87 5.71
CA VAL A 226 16.15 -9.94 5.32
C VAL A 226 14.90 -10.26 6.12
N PRO A 227 14.25 -9.25 6.72
CA PRO A 227 12.98 -9.47 7.43
C PRO A 227 11.85 -9.74 6.42
N MET A 228 11.48 -11.02 6.30
CA MET A 228 10.46 -11.47 5.34
C MET A 228 9.69 -12.69 5.84
N ASP A 229 8.56 -12.98 5.22
CA ASP A 229 7.93 -14.30 5.25
C ASP A 229 8.54 -15.15 4.12
N ALA A 230 9.40 -16.10 4.49
CA ALA A 230 10.12 -16.95 3.54
C ALA A 230 9.18 -17.65 2.55
N THR A 231 8.04 -18.17 3.03
CA THR A 231 7.07 -18.90 2.19
C THR A 231 6.46 -18.01 1.12
N LEU A 232 6.09 -16.77 1.49
CA LEU A 232 5.51 -15.81 0.55
C LEU A 232 6.54 -15.31 -0.47
N ILE A 233 7.78 -15.07 -0.04
CA ILE A 233 8.84 -14.65 -0.97
C ILE A 233 9.27 -15.79 -1.89
N GLU A 234 9.37 -17.05 -1.41
CA GLU A 234 9.56 -18.21 -2.28
C GLU A 234 8.46 -18.29 -3.35
N GLN A 235 7.21 -18.00 -2.98
CA GLN A 235 6.09 -18.00 -3.91
C GLN A 235 6.23 -16.89 -4.97
N VAL A 236 6.68 -15.67 -4.60
CA VAL A 236 7.00 -14.62 -5.58
C VAL A 236 8.05 -15.08 -6.57
N ILE A 237 9.16 -15.64 -6.07
CA ILE A 237 10.25 -16.11 -6.93
C ILE A 237 9.77 -17.21 -7.87
N ASN A 238 9.02 -18.21 -7.37
CA ASN A 238 8.47 -19.27 -8.22
C ASN A 238 7.52 -18.73 -9.28
N ASN A 239 6.60 -17.82 -8.93
CA ASN A 239 5.68 -17.21 -9.90
C ASN A 239 6.43 -16.44 -11.00
N LEU A 240 7.51 -15.73 -10.67
CA LEU A 240 8.30 -15.01 -11.65
C LEU A 240 9.14 -15.96 -12.53
N LEU A 241 9.69 -17.04 -11.96
CA LEU A 241 10.39 -18.08 -12.73
C LEU A 241 9.45 -18.82 -13.67
N GLU A 242 8.24 -19.20 -13.23
CA GLU A 242 7.21 -19.80 -14.06
C GLU A 242 6.76 -18.84 -15.18
N ASN A 243 6.61 -17.56 -14.86
CA ASN A 243 6.30 -16.55 -15.86
C ASN A 243 7.40 -16.45 -16.92
N ALA A 244 8.67 -16.42 -16.53
CA ALA A 244 9.80 -16.45 -17.42
C ALA A 244 9.81 -17.71 -18.32
N TYR A 245 9.48 -18.88 -17.77
CA TYR A 245 9.42 -20.12 -18.53
C TYR A 245 8.28 -20.15 -19.56
N PHE A 246 7.06 -19.81 -19.14
CA PHE A 246 5.88 -19.95 -20.03
C PHE A 246 5.77 -18.83 -21.07
N HIS A 247 6.27 -17.62 -20.78
CA HIS A 247 6.06 -16.44 -21.63
C HIS A 247 7.28 -16.06 -22.47
N SER A 248 8.48 -16.57 -22.17
CA SER A 248 9.66 -16.27 -22.96
C SER A 248 9.57 -16.78 -24.41
N GLY A 249 8.79 -17.85 -24.65
CA GLY A 249 8.74 -18.50 -25.95
C GLY A 249 10.09 -19.10 -26.39
N SER A 250 11.11 -18.97 -25.58
CA SER A 250 12.43 -19.55 -25.74
C SER A 250 12.75 -20.43 -24.53
N HIS A 251 13.31 -21.62 -24.75
CA HIS A 251 13.81 -22.46 -23.67
C HIS A 251 15.25 -22.06 -23.26
N GLY A 252 15.58 -20.75 -23.37
CA GLY A 252 16.86 -20.20 -22.94
C GLY A 252 17.02 -20.19 -21.42
N PRO A 253 18.24 -19.98 -20.91
CA PRO A 253 18.47 -19.87 -19.48
C PRO A 253 17.74 -18.67 -18.89
N ILE A 254 17.28 -18.85 -17.64
CA ILE A 254 16.68 -17.78 -16.83
C ILE A 254 17.76 -17.31 -15.86
N ASP A 255 18.03 -16.00 -15.82
CA ASP A 255 18.98 -15.40 -14.91
C ASP A 255 18.25 -14.86 -13.68
N LEU A 256 18.66 -15.27 -12.48
CA LEU A 256 18.22 -14.74 -11.20
C LEU A 256 19.41 -14.07 -10.52
N GLN A 257 19.30 -12.76 -10.31
CA GLN A 257 20.35 -11.98 -9.66
C GLN A 257 19.80 -11.31 -8.40
N ALA A 258 20.53 -11.44 -7.28
CA ALA A 258 20.29 -10.67 -6.08
C ALA A 258 21.41 -9.65 -5.87
N SER A 259 21.06 -8.46 -5.38
CA SER A 259 22.00 -7.39 -5.05
C SER A 259 21.50 -6.59 -3.86
N VAL A 260 22.41 -5.96 -3.14
CA VAL A 260 22.10 -5.01 -2.06
C VAL A 260 22.33 -3.60 -2.59
N ASP A 261 21.31 -2.77 -2.52
CA ASP A 261 21.37 -1.37 -2.95
C ASP A 261 20.84 -0.47 -1.82
N GLY A 262 21.77 0.09 -1.05
CA GLY A 262 21.48 0.88 0.12
C GLY A 262 20.63 0.12 1.14
N PRO A 263 19.45 0.65 1.54
CA PRO A 263 18.57 0.01 2.52
C PRO A 263 17.65 -1.07 1.92
N TYR A 264 17.88 -1.47 0.67
CA TYR A 264 17.06 -2.46 -0.02
C TYR A 264 17.89 -3.61 -0.56
N VAL A 265 17.28 -4.78 -0.52
CA VAL A 265 17.73 -5.94 -1.27
C VAL A 265 16.89 -6.04 -2.53
N SER A 266 17.54 -6.12 -3.69
CA SER A 266 16.90 -6.20 -5.00
C SER A 266 17.09 -7.60 -5.58
N ILE A 267 16.01 -8.22 -6.04
CA ILE A 267 16.00 -9.49 -6.74
C ILE A 267 15.47 -9.27 -8.15
N ALA A 268 16.26 -9.63 -9.15
CA ALA A 268 15.97 -9.48 -10.56
C ALA A 268 15.90 -10.86 -11.23
N ILE A 269 14.85 -11.11 -11.99
CA ILE A 269 14.64 -12.33 -12.77
C ILE A 269 14.48 -11.92 -14.22
N ARG A 270 15.33 -12.46 -15.09
CA ARG A 270 15.41 -12.12 -16.50
C ARG A 270 15.28 -13.37 -17.36
N ASP A 271 14.43 -13.28 -18.37
CA ASP A 271 14.33 -14.28 -19.43
C ASP A 271 14.98 -13.79 -20.74
N GLN A 272 15.11 -14.69 -21.70
CA GLN A 272 15.66 -14.40 -23.03
C GLN A 272 14.60 -14.49 -24.13
N GLY A 273 13.34 -14.19 -23.79
CA GLY A 273 12.21 -14.30 -24.66
C GLY A 273 11.95 -13.06 -25.53
N ASN A 274 10.68 -12.93 -25.94
CA ASN A 274 10.24 -11.83 -26.81
C ASN A 274 9.97 -10.52 -26.06
N GLY A 275 10.13 -10.51 -24.73
CA GLY A 275 9.78 -9.37 -23.89
C GLY A 275 8.28 -9.18 -23.73
N ILE A 276 7.90 -8.08 -23.06
CA ILE A 276 6.53 -7.70 -22.73
C ILE A 276 6.07 -6.63 -23.72
N ARG A 277 4.85 -6.73 -24.24
CA ARG A 277 4.27 -5.67 -25.09
C ARG A 277 4.22 -4.35 -24.30
N PRO A 278 4.68 -3.22 -24.88
CA PRO A 278 4.77 -1.93 -24.17
C PRO A 278 3.44 -1.47 -23.55
N GLU A 279 2.32 -1.78 -24.22
CA GLU A 279 0.98 -1.40 -23.75
C GLU A 279 0.57 -2.13 -22.46
N LEU A 280 1.18 -3.29 -22.18
CA LEU A 280 0.86 -4.11 -21.00
C LEU A 280 1.74 -3.77 -19.79
N LEU A 281 2.90 -3.14 -19.98
CA LEU A 281 3.84 -2.87 -18.89
C LEU A 281 3.20 -2.10 -17.72
N GLY A 282 2.34 -1.12 -18.04
CA GLY A 282 1.68 -0.29 -17.02
C GLY A 282 0.57 -0.99 -16.23
N THR A 283 -0.02 -2.08 -16.75
CA THR A 283 -1.18 -2.75 -16.17
C THR A 283 -0.91 -4.21 -15.81
N LEU A 284 0.32 -4.67 -16.03
CA LEU A 284 0.73 -6.07 -15.89
C LEU A 284 0.45 -6.67 -14.50
N PHE A 285 0.57 -5.85 -13.47
CA PHE A 285 0.35 -6.23 -12.07
C PHE A 285 -1.06 -5.94 -11.56
N ASP A 286 -1.95 -5.36 -12.38
CA ASP A 286 -3.27 -4.90 -11.94
C ASP A 286 -4.41 -5.90 -12.23
N GLY A 287 -4.06 -7.11 -12.66
CA GLY A 287 -5.03 -8.19 -12.97
C GLY A 287 -5.78 -8.01 -14.29
N GLY A 288 -5.37 -7.06 -15.13
CA GLY A 288 -5.99 -6.75 -16.42
C GLY A 288 -5.29 -7.35 -17.64
N GLY A 289 -4.49 -8.40 -17.47
CA GLY A 289 -3.82 -9.06 -18.60
C GLY A 289 -4.86 -9.56 -19.61
N VAL A 290 -4.89 -8.95 -20.79
CA VAL A 290 -5.73 -9.40 -21.90
C VAL A 290 -5.25 -10.80 -22.30
N SER A 291 -6.05 -11.79 -21.96
CA SER A 291 -5.94 -13.14 -22.51
C SER A 291 -6.11 -13.00 -24.04
N ASP A 292 -5.00 -13.07 -24.77
CA ASP A 292 -5.05 -13.16 -26.23
C ASP A 292 -5.60 -14.57 -26.59
N ASN A 293 -6.91 -14.64 -26.79
CA ASN A 293 -7.66 -15.87 -27.15
C ASN A 293 -7.26 -16.47 -28.50
N GLN A 294 -6.11 -16.08 -29.09
CA GLN A 294 -5.71 -16.52 -30.43
C GLN A 294 -4.72 -17.70 -30.48
N THR A 295 -4.18 -18.14 -29.34
CA THR A 295 -3.35 -19.33 -29.30
C THR A 295 -3.95 -20.32 -28.31
N GLY A 296 -4.41 -21.48 -28.81
CA GLY A 296 -5.18 -22.51 -28.08
C GLY A 296 -4.46 -23.23 -26.94
N ASP A 297 -3.49 -22.61 -26.29
CA ASP A 297 -2.83 -23.11 -25.07
C ASP A 297 -3.54 -22.54 -23.86
N SER A 298 -4.40 -23.33 -23.23
CA SER A 298 -5.21 -23.04 -22.05
C SER A 298 -4.40 -22.71 -20.80
N HIS A 299 -3.08 -22.88 -20.82
CA HIS A 299 -2.19 -22.75 -19.66
C HIS A 299 -1.39 -21.44 -19.62
N LYS A 300 -1.57 -20.52 -20.58
CA LYS A 300 -0.84 -19.25 -20.64
C LYS A 300 -1.43 -18.24 -19.66
N GLY A 301 -0.76 -18.12 -18.58
CA GLY A 301 -0.62 -17.04 -17.59
C GLY A 301 -1.75 -16.02 -17.40
N MET A 302 -2.54 -16.22 -16.39
CA MET A 302 -3.71 -15.44 -16.00
C MET A 302 -3.37 -14.25 -15.11
N GLY A 303 -2.51 -13.38 -15.32
CA GLY A 303 -2.37 -12.13 -14.56
C GLY A 303 -2.44 -12.20 -13.00
N ILE A 304 -3.04 -13.26 -12.44
CA ILE A 304 -3.21 -13.46 -10.99
C ILE A 304 -1.85 -13.65 -10.29
N GLY A 305 -0.94 -14.42 -10.89
CA GLY A 305 0.39 -14.65 -10.31
C GLY A 305 1.16 -13.35 -10.11
N LEU A 306 1.12 -12.44 -11.07
CA LEU A 306 1.79 -11.15 -10.99
C LEU A 306 1.09 -10.18 -10.03
N THR A 307 -0.24 -10.17 -9.99
CA THR A 307 -1.02 -9.40 -9.01
C THR A 307 -0.75 -9.88 -7.59
N LEU A 308 -0.63 -11.21 -7.40
CA LEU A 308 -0.23 -11.79 -6.13
C LEU A 308 1.20 -11.37 -5.74
N CYS A 309 2.15 -11.41 -6.68
CA CYS A 309 3.52 -10.92 -6.44
C CYS A 309 3.51 -9.46 -5.95
N LYS A 310 2.77 -8.58 -6.63
CA LYS A 310 2.63 -7.18 -6.21
C LYS A 310 2.05 -7.06 -4.81
N THR A 311 1.01 -7.84 -4.49
CA THR A 311 0.38 -7.83 -3.18
C THR A 311 1.34 -8.29 -2.08
N ILE A 312 2.08 -9.38 -2.31
CA ILE A 312 3.06 -9.91 -1.37
C ILE A 312 4.19 -8.90 -1.12
N ILE A 313 4.78 -8.36 -2.19
CA ILE A 313 5.90 -7.43 -2.10
C ILE A 313 5.48 -6.13 -1.41
N ASN A 314 4.31 -5.57 -1.75
CA ASN A 314 3.78 -4.39 -1.07
C ASN A 314 3.52 -4.64 0.43
N ALA A 315 3.03 -5.83 0.81
CA ALA A 315 2.84 -6.21 2.21
C ALA A 315 4.18 -6.32 2.97
N HIS A 316 5.28 -6.61 2.26
CA HIS A 316 6.64 -6.58 2.79
C HIS A 316 7.24 -5.16 2.85
N GLY A 317 6.56 -4.14 2.30
CA GLY A 317 7.07 -2.77 2.21
C GLY A 317 8.08 -2.57 1.08
N GLY A 318 8.11 -3.51 0.14
CA GLY A 318 8.93 -3.48 -1.06
C GLY A 318 8.21 -2.91 -2.28
N HIS A 319 8.88 -2.96 -3.41
CA HIS A 319 8.36 -2.56 -4.71
C HIS A 319 8.64 -3.64 -5.74
N ILE A 320 7.74 -3.82 -6.73
CA ILE A 320 7.92 -4.72 -7.86
C ILE A 320 7.64 -4.01 -9.17
N GLU A 321 8.49 -4.23 -10.16
CA GLU A 321 8.38 -3.65 -11.48
C GLU A 321 8.76 -4.65 -12.57
N ALA A 322 8.34 -4.36 -13.80
CA ALA A 322 8.70 -5.12 -14.99
C ALA A 322 9.16 -4.17 -16.09
N SER A 323 10.15 -4.60 -16.82
CA SER A 323 10.69 -3.87 -17.97
C SER A 323 11.16 -4.85 -19.05
N ASN A 324 11.42 -4.33 -20.26
CA ASN A 324 12.08 -5.10 -21.29
C ASN A 324 13.58 -4.85 -21.25
N TYR A 325 14.34 -5.90 -21.41
CA TYR A 325 15.80 -5.84 -21.47
C TYR A 325 16.29 -6.62 -22.69
N ASP A 326 17.00 -5.93 -23.58
CA ASP A 326 17.51 -6.47 -24.84
C ASP A 326 16.45 -7.28 -25.62
N LYS A 327 16.44 -8.60 -25.50
CA LYS A 327 15.49 -9.49 -26.17
C LYS A 327 14.47 -10.15 -25.25
N GLY A 328 14.47 -9.84 -23.93
CA GLY A 328 13.64 -10.52 -22.95
C GLY A 328 12.92 -9.58 -22.00
N ALA A 329 12.20 -10.17 -21.05
CA ALA A 329 11.60 -9.45 -19.94
C ALA A 329 12.49 -9.51 -18.70
N LEU A 330 12.45 -8.42 -17.93
CA LEU A 330 13.10 -8.28 -16.64
C LEU A 330 12.04 -7.94 -15.60
N PHE A 331 11.94 -8.78 -14.59
CA PHE A 331 11.14 -8.55 -13.40
C PHE A 331 12.06 -8.26 -12.22
N THR A 332 11.86 -7.13 -11.56
CA THR A 332 12.66 -6.73 -10.40
C THR A 332 11.75 -6.46 -9.22
N PHE A 333 12.10 -6.99 -8.05
CA PHE A 333 11.45 -6.60 -6.82
C PHE A 333 12.46 -6.28 -5.73
N THR A 334 12.06 -5.41 -4.81
CA THR A 334 12.89 -4.96 -3.69
C THR A 334 12.25 -5.31 -2.36
N LEU A 335 13.08 -5.60 -1.37
CA LEU A 335 12.69 -5.79 0.02
C LEU A 335 13.50 -4.83 0.91
N PRO A 336 12.90 -4.19 1.91
CA PRO A 336 13.66 -3.32 2.82
C PRO A 336 14.60 -4.15 3.70
N ASP A 337 15.86 -3.73 3.78
CA ASP A 337 16.87 -4.25 4.70
C ASP A 337 16.93 -3.32 5.93
N TRP A 338 16.49 -3.79 7.10
CA TRP A 338 16.32 -2.97 8.31
C TRP A 338 17.63 -2.71 9.08
N ARG A 339 18.78 -2.97 8.48
CA ARG A 339 20.07 -2.82 9.18
C ARG A 339 20.51 -1.38 9.47
N GLU A 340 19.73 -0.36 9.09
CA GLU A 340 20.03 1.06 9.30
C GLU A 340 18.90 1.89 9.89
N TYR A 341 18.15 1.37 10.88
CA TYR A 341 17.31 2.25 11.70
C TYR A 341 17.40 1.89 13.18
#